data_37363bee1dcbc05ceb180fe4aec6daae
#
_entry.id   37363bee1dcbc05ceb180fe4aec6daae
#
_cell.length_a   1.000
_cell.length_b   1.000
_cell.length_c   1.000
_cell.angle_alpha   90.00
_cell.angle_beta   90.00
_cell.angle_gamma   90.00
#
_symmetry.space_group_name_H-M   'P 1'
#
loop_
_entity.id
_entity.type
_entity.pdbx_description
1 polymer ?
#
loop_
_entity_poly.entity_id
_entity_poly.type
_entity_poly.pdbx_seq_one_letter_code
_entity_poly.pdbx_strand_id
1 'polypeptide(L)'
;MPDTSPRGDGVPNVDSYDLGIGAGFYVDATEEPYKKNFQMYSYITKELPALLENEFDRLGSQGLKSITGHSMGGHGALTIALKEQNEWVSVSAFSPILNPTFSPWGKKAFKAYLGSIERGNAHDATCLLTEPTVYDEIVIEQGTDDEFLEDQLSTDVFSNQATKIGQNVTVNMREGFDHSYHFIAAFIEDHVQFHGGKLRAKLEKLQSI
;
A
#
# COMPACT_ATOMS: atom_id res chain seq x y z
N MET A 1 -3.99 10.19 8.18
CA MET A 1 -3.93 8.73 7.91
C MET A 1 -5.36 8.22 7.89
N PRO A 2 -5.81 7.59 6.79
CA PRO A 2 -7.17 7.07 6.70
C PRO A 2 -7.36 5.81 7.56
N ASP A 3 -8.62 5.43 7.78
CA ASP A 3 -8.96 4.17 8.44
C ASP A 3 -8.60 2.96 7.55
N THR A 4 -8.45 1.79 8.14
CA THR A 4 -8.04 0.55 7.46
C THR A 4 -9.20 -0.19 6.81
N SER A 5 -10.43 0.23 7.12
CA SER A 5 -11.66 -0.39 6.64
C SER A 5 -12.85 0.56 6.86
N PRO A 6 -13.99 0.33 6.20
CA PRO A 6 -15.20 1.12 6.47
C PRO A 6 -15.69 0.93 7.91
N ARG A 7 -16.31 1.97 8.46
CA ARG A 7 -16.87 2.03 9.82
C ARG A 7 -18.34 2.46 9.76
N GLY A 8 -19.08 2.17 10.83
CA GLY A 8 -20.44 2.62 11.00
C GLY A 8 -21.49 1.51 11.08
N ASP A 9 -22.74 1.92 11.28
CA ASP A 9 -23.87 1.02 11.42
C ASP A 9 -24.14 0.26 10.11
N GLY A 10 -24.37 -1.04 10.23
CA GLY A 10 -24.66 -1.90 9.08
C GLY A 10 -23.46 -2.31 8.23
N VAL A 11 -22.25 -1.92 8.63
CA VAL A 11 -21.03 -2.45 8.00
C VAL A 11 -20.83 -3.89 8.44
N PRO A 12 -20.74 -4.86 7.50
CA PRO A 12 -20.54 -6.26 7.85
C PRO A 12 -19.19 -6.46 8.54
N ASN A 13 -19.22 -7.26 9.60
CA ASN A 13 -18.03 -7.60 10.38
C ASN A 13 -17.97 -9.09 10.70
N VAL A 14 -16.79 -9.55 11.01
CA VAL A 14 -16.49 -10.88 11.56
C VAL A 14 -15.62 -10.71 12.80
N ASP A 15 -15.68 -11.68 13.71
CA ASP A 15 -14.83 -11.71 14.90
C ASP A 15 -13.41 -12.16 14.51
N SER A 16 -12.70 -11.28 13.81
CA SER A 16 -11.36 -11.55 13.30
C SER A 16 -10.64 -10.22 13.01
N TYR A 17 -9.41 -10.06 13.49
CA TYR A 17 -8.62 -8.85 13.27
C TYR A 17 -8.13 -8.69 11.80
N ASP A 18 -8.03 -9.78 11.06
CA ASP A 18 -7.47 -9.87 9.71
C ASP A 18 -8.54 -9.87 8.60
N LEU A 19 -9.80 -9.54 8.93
CA LEU A 19 -10.90 -9.43 8.00
C LEU A 19 -11.98 -8.48 8.53
N GLY A 20 -12.88 -8.02 7.69
CA GLY A 20 -13.98 -7.13 8.07
C GLY A 20 -13.46 -5.78 8.54
N ILE A 21 -14.01 -5.24 9.63
CA ILE A 21 -13.60 -3.94 10.17
C ILE A 21 -12.14 -3.91 10.67
N GLY A 22 -11.49 -5.07 10.83
CA GLY A 22 -10.06 -5.17 11.14
C GLY A 22 -9.16 -4.92 9.94
N ALA A 23 -9.58 -5.36 8.74
CA ALA A 23 -8.69 -5.39 7.56
C ALA A 23 -9.45 -5.36 6.23
N GLY A 24 -9.51 -4.20 5.57
CA GLY A 24 -10.17 -4.00 4.27
C GLY A 24 -9.31 -4.33 3.05
N PHE A 25 -8.03 -4.60 3.21
CA PHE A 25 -7.04 -4.96 2.18
C PHE A 25 -6.98 -4.03 0.97
N TYR A 26 -7.49 -2.81 1.07
CA TYR A 26 -7.46 -1.78 0.02
C TYR A 26 -7.90 -2.28 -1.35
N VAL A 27 -8.94 -3.11 -1.37
CA VAL A 27 -9.62 -3.59 -2.57
C VAL A 27 -11.06 -3.07 -2.60
N ASP A 28 -11.69 -3.08 -3.78
CA ASP A 28 -13.12 -2.90 -3.90
C ASP A 28 -13.77 -4.27 -3.92
N ALA A 29 -14.48 -4.62 -2.85
CA ALA A 29 -15.10 -5.93 -2.70
C ALA A 29 -16.22 -6.13 -3.74
N THR A 30 -16.28 -7.34 -4.30
CA THR A 30 -17.29 -7.75 -5.27
C THR A 30 -18.31 -8.73 -4.68
N GLU A 31 -18.00 -9.30 -3.51
CA GLU A 31 -18.78 -10.38 -2.90
C GLU A 31 -19.57 -9.90 -1.68
N GLU A 32 -20.75 -10.45 -1.52
CA GLU A 32 -21.56 -10.24 -0.30
C GLU A 32 -20.92 -10.96 0.91
N PRO A 33 -21.02 -10.39 2.10
CA PRO A 33 -21.76 -9.18 2.46
C PRO A 33 -20.94 -7.87 2.32
N TYR A 34 -19.71 -7.93 1.82
CA TYR A 34 -18.74 -6.82 1.83
C TYR A 34 -18.92 -5.82 0.69
N LYS A 35 -19.43 -6.26 -0.44
CA LYS A 35 -19.54 -5.51 -1.69
C LYS A 35 -20.09 -4.10 -1.54
N LYS A 36 -21.05 -3.88 -0.64
CA LYS A 36 -21.69 -2.57 -0.48
C LYS A 36 -20.76 -1.55 0.19
N ASN A 37 -19.95 -1.96 1.16
CA ASN A 37 -19.23 -1.05 2.05
C ASN A 37 -17.72 -1.09 1.87
N PHE A 38 -17.13 -2.24 1.52
CA PHE A 38 -15.69 -2.41 1.42
C PHE A 38 -15.17 -1.99 0.05
N GLN A 39 -15.17 -0.68 -0.21
CA GLN A 39 -14.69 -0.07 -1.44
C GLN A 39 -13.40 0.72 -1.17
N MET A 40 -12.45 0.07 -0.48
CA MET A 40 -11.27 0.74 0.06
C MET A 40 -10.28 1.20 -1.01
N TYR A 41 -10.21 0.53 -2.15
CA TYR A 41 -9.41 0.99 -3.28
C TYR A 41 -9.96 2.32 -3.83
N SER A 42 -11.25 2.37 -4.14
CA SER A 42 -11.92 3.59 -4.61
C SER A 42 -11.89 4.71 -3.56
N TYR A 43 -12.00 4.37 -2.28
CA TYR A 43 -11.87 5.35 -1.20
C TYR A 43 -10.52 6.06 -1.22
N ILE A 44 -9.41 5.31 -1.29
CA ILE A 44 -8.05 5.89 -1.27
C ILE A 44 -7.70 6.59 -2.59
N THR A 45 -8.16 6.06 -3.73
CA THR A 45 -7.75 6.61 -5.03
C THR A 45 -8.63 7.75 -5.53
N LYS A 46 -9.88 7.85 -5.07
CA LYS A 46 -10.87 8.80 -5.58
C LYS A 46 -11.51 9.67 -4.49
N GLU A 47 -12.16 9.03 -3.49
CA GLU A 47 -12.98 9.77 -2.53
C GLU A 47 -12.13 10.64 -1.60
N LEU A 48 -11.09 10.06 -1.00
CA LEU A 48 -10.20 10.77 -0.09
C LEU A 48 -9.45 11.93 -0.76
N PRO A 49 -8.83 11.77 -1.95
CA PRO A 49 -8.24 12.88 -2.67
C PRO A 49 -9.23 13.99 -2.98
N ALA A 50 -10.42 13.66 -3.50
CA ALA A 50 -11.45 14.65 -3.80
C ALA A 50 -11.93 15.41 -2.55
N LEU A 51 -12.07 14.72 -1.41
CA LEU A 51 -12.41 15.34 -0.14
C LEU A 51 -11.32 16.33 0.30
N LEU A 52 -10.05 15.91 0.25
CA LEU A 52 -8.92 16.74 0.65
C LEU A 52 -8.77 17.98 -0.26
N GLU A 53 -8.96 17.82 -1.56
CA GLU A 53 -8.94 18.93 -2.52
C GLU A 53 -10.05 19.95 -2.23
N ASN A 54 -11.23 19.50 -1.83
CA ASN A 54 -12.35 20.37 -1.49
C ASN A 54 -12.19 21.08 -0.14
N GLU A 55 -11.58 20.44 0.84
CA GLU A 55 -11.44 20.97 2.20
C GLU A 55 -10.18 21.84 2.39
N PHE A 56 -9.19 21.66 1.55
CA PHE A 56 -7.89 22.32 1.71
C PHE A 56 -7.38 22.96 0.41
N ASP A 57 -7.65 24.24 0.21
CA ASP A 57 -7.30 25.01 -0.99
C ASP A 57 -5.84 24.87 -1.47
N ARG A 58 -4.93 24.49 -0.59
CA ARG A 58 -3.51 24.36 -0.90
C ARG A 58 -3.05 22.95 -1.27
N LEU A 59 -3.86 21.92 -1.01
CA LEU A 59 -3.47 20.52 -1.28
C LEU A 59 -3.77 20.09 -2.71
N GLY A 60 -4.76 20.70 -3.36
CA GLY A 60 -5.28 20.25 -4.65
C GLY A 60 -4.68 20.89 -5.89
N SER A 61 -4.00 22.03 -5.77
CA SER A 61 -3.71 22.89 -6.92
C SER A 61 -2.78 22.27 -7.99
N GLN A 62 -2.14 21.14 -7.73
CA GLN A 62 -1.23 20.49 -8.69
C GLN A 62 -1.32 18.96 -8.73
N GLY A 63 -2.23 18.35 -8.00
CA GLY A 63 -2.42 16.89 -8.00
C GLY A 63 -1.22 16.07 -7.50
N LEU A 64 -0.19 16.73 -6.90
CA LEU A 64 1.00 16.05 -6.46
C LEU A 64 0.78 15.34 -5.13
N LYS A 65 0.86 14.02 -5.17
CA LYS A 65 0.69 13.16 -4.01
C LYS A 65 1.67 12.00 -4.02
N SER A 66 2.03 11.52 -2.86
CA SER A 66 2.84 10.31 -2.65
C SER A 66 2.10 9.38 -1.71
N ILE A 67 2.46 8.11 -1.69
CA ILE A 67 1.76 7.11 -0.90
C ILE A 67 2.74 6.26 -0.09
N THR A 68 2.40 6.01 1.16
CA THR A 68 3.12 5.10 2.05
C THR A 68 2.15 4.39 2.99
N GLY A 69 2.56 3.27 3.54
CA GLY A 69 1.77 2.53 4.51
C GLY A 69 2.56 1.46 5.22
N HIS A 70 1.98 0.91 6.29
CA HIS A 70 2.55 -0.17 7.09
C HIS A 70 1.75 -1.45 6.92
N SER A 71 2.42 -2.60 6.81
CA SER A 71 1.80 -3.93 6.79
C SER A 71 0.77 -4.07 5.65
N MET A 72 -0.50 -4.30 5.97
CA MET A 72 -1.62 -4.24 5.03
C MET A 72 -1.73 -2.87 4.35
N GLY A 73 -1.43 -1.77 5.06
CA GLY A 73 -1.37 -0.42 4.46
C GLY A 73 -0.20 -0.27 3.49
N GLY A 74 0.94 -0.94 3.75
CA GLY A 74 2.07 -1.05 2.82
C GLY A 74 1.70 -1.83 1.55
N HIS A 75 0.96 -2.93 1.71
CA HIS A 75 0.32 -3.64 0.59
C HIS A 75 -0.53 -2.69 -0.25
N GLY A 76 -1.44 -1.95 0.40
CA GLY A 76 -2.30 -0.97 -0.28
C GLY A 76 -1.50 0.11 -1.00
N ALA A 77 -0.49 0.68 -0.34
CA ALA A 77 0.36 1.71 -0.93
C ALA A 77 1.04 1.23 -2.21
N LEU A 78 1.65 0.05 -2.18
CA LEU A 78 2.36 -0.51 -3.33
C LEU A 78 1.41 -0.92 -4.46
N THR A 79 0.33 -1.64 -4.15
CA THR A 79 -0.62 -2.09 -5.18
C THR A 79 -1.32 -0.92 -5.86
N ILE A 80 -1.70 0.12 -5.12
CA ILE A 80 -2.30 1.33 -5.66
C ILE A 80 -1.29 2.07 -6.55
N ALA A 81 -0.06 2.29 -6.06
CA ALA A 81 0.97 2.97 -6.84
C ALA A 81 1.33 2.22 -8.13
N LEU A 82 1.46 0.90 -8.08
CA LEU A 82 1.76 0.08 -9.25
C LEU A 82 0.63 0.06 -10.30
N LYS A 83 -0.62 0.21 -9.88
CA LYS A 83 -1.78 0.29 -10.78
C LYS A 83 -2.00 1.70 -11.33
N GLU A 84 -1.73 2.74 -10.55
CA GLU A 84 -2.03 4.14 -10.83
C GLU A 84 -0.72 4.95 -10.96
N GLN A 85 0.25 4.44 -11.72
CA GLN A 85 1.64 4.94 -11.76
C GLN A 85 1.76 6.44 -12.06
N ASN A 86 0.82 7.02 -12.81
CA ASN A 86 0.86 8.45 -13.14
C ASN A 86 0.22 9.36 -12.08
N GLU A 87 -0.47 8.77 -11.11
CA GLU A 87 -1.19 9.51 -10.07
C GLU A 87 -0.32 9.78 -8.82
N TRP A 88 0.74 9.02 -8.63
CA TRP A 88 1.59 9.08 -7.45
C TRP A 88 3.03 9.43 -7.82
N VAL A 89 3.62 10.41 -7.12
CA VAL A 89 5.00 10.86 -7.41
C VAL A 89 6.04 9.88 -6.87
N SER A 90 5.75 9.23 -5.74
CA SER A 90 6.63 8.24 -5.12
C SER A 90 5.85 7.30 -4.22
N VAL A 91 6.40 6.13 -3.97
CA VAL A 91 5.84 5.09 -3.12
C VAL A 91 6.90 4.53 -2.18
N SER A 92 6.49 4.26 -0.93
CA SER A 92 7.30 3.53 0.04
C SER A 92 6.42 2.68 0.95
N ALA A 93 7.01 1.79 1.74
CA ALA A 93 6.26 0.94 2.65
C ALA A 93 7.09 0.47 3.85
N PHE A 94 6.40 0.23 4.97
CA PHE A 94 6.94 -0.43 6.17
C PHE A 94 6.38 -1.82 6.28
N SER A 95 7.22 -2.86 6.39
CA SER A 95 6.82 -4.26 6.56
C SER A 95 5.60 -4.66 5.73
N PRO A 96 5.58 -4.38 4.41
CA PRO A 96 4.38 -4.57 3.58
C PRO A 96 4.08 -6.06 3.32
N ILE A 97 2.80 -6.40 3.15
CA ILE A 97 2.40 -7.69 2.60
C ILE A 97 2.57 -7.63 1.07
N LEU A 98 3.61 -8.26 0.55
CA LEU A 98 4.06 -8.07 -0.84
C LEU A 98 3.57 -9.13 -1.83
N ASN A 99 3.19 -10.31 -1.31
CA ASN A 99 2.65 -11.40 -2.12
C ASN A 99 1.40 -12.01 -1.48
N PRO A 100 0.32 -11.22 -1.32
CA PRO A 100 -0.88 -11.65 -0.61
C PRO A 100 -1.60 -12.83 -1.25
N THR A 101 -1.43 -13.12 -2.53
CA THR A 101 -2.01 -14.31 -3.16
C THR A 101 -1.38 -15.61 -2.65
N PHE A 102 -0.22 -15.55 -2.02
CA PHE A 102 0.46 -16.69 -1.39
C PHE A 102 0.41 -16.65 0.15
N SER A 103 0.20 -15.48 0.77
CA SER A 103 0.12 -15.36 2.21
C SER A 103 -1.23 -15.83 2.77
N PRO A 104 -1.29 -16.37 4.00
CA PRO A 104 -2.54 -16.75 4.66
C PRO A 104 -3.56 -15.62 4.76
N TRP A 105 -3.14 -14.42 5.16
CA TRP A 105 -4.04 -13.26 5.29
C TRP A 105 -4.61 -12.83 3.94
N GLY A 106 -3.76 -12.71 2.94
CA GLY A 106 -4.19 -12.30 1.61
C GLY A 106 -5.14 -13.32 0.96
N LYS A 107 -4.85 -14.62 1.07
CA LYS A 107 -5.76 -15.69 0.60
C LYS A 107 -7.13 -15.61 1.25
N LYS A 108 -7.18 -15.36 2.57
CA LYS A 108 -8.44 -15.20 3.32
C LYS A 108 -9.20 -13.96 2.82
N ALA A 109 -8.53 -12.82 2.73
CA ALA A 109 -9.12 -11.57 2.30
C ALA A 109 -9.64 -11.64 0.85
N PHE A 110 -8.83 -12.13 -0.09
CA PHE A 110 -9.23 -12.19 -1.50
C PHE A 110 -10.37 -13.16 -1.75
N LYS A 111 -10.42 -14.29 -1.05
CA LYS A 111 -11.61 -15.17 -1.10
C LYS A 111 -12.86 -14.47 -0.60
N ALA A 112 -12.75 -13.73 0.52
CA ALA A 112 -13.91 -13.06 1.12
C ALA A 112 -14.37 -11.84 0.32
N TYR A 113 -13.44 -11.01 -0.14
CA TYR A 113 -13.77 -9.75 -0.82
C TYR A 113 -13.95 -9.89 -2.33
N LEU A 114 -13.18 -10.77 -2.97
CA LEU A 114 -13.13 -10.89 -4.44
C LEU A 114 -13.67 -12.22 -4.96
N GLY A 115 -14.04 -13.16 -4.08
CA GLY A 115 -14.57 -14.46 -4.42
C GLY A 115 -13.54 -15.53 -4.80
N SER A 116 -12.30 -15.13 -5.13
CA SER A 116 -11.21 -16.08 -5.39
C SER A 116 -9.83 -15.45 -5.18
N ILE A 117 -8.82 -16.31 -4.98
CA ILE A 117 -7.43 -15.88 -4.84
C ILE A 117 -6.91 -15.33 -6.17
N GLU A 118 -7.26 -15.92 -7.28
CA GLU A 118 -6.80 -15.54 -8.63
C GLU A 118 -7.19 -14.11 -9.00
N ARG A 119 -8.37 -13.65 -8.58
CA ARG A 119 -8.77 -12.24 -8.71
C ARG A 119 -7.90 -11.30 -7.90
N GLY A 120 -7.26 -11.81 -6.85
CA GLY A 120 -6.28 -11.11 -6.04
C GLY A 120 -4.99 -10.75 -6.77
N ASN A 121 -4.64 -11.43 -7.89
CA ASN A 121 -3.43 -11.12 -8.66
C ASN A 121 -3.39 -9.64 -9.11
N ALA A 122 -4.55 -9.05 -9.39
CA ALA A 122 -4.68 -7.62 -9.71
C ALA A 122 -4.47 -6.68 -8.50
N HIS A 123 -4.28 -7.25 -7.32
CA HIS A 123 -4.04 -6.56 -6.04
C HIS A 123 -2.85 -7.18 -5.28
N ASP A 124 -1.91 -7.76 -5.98
CA ASP A 124 -0.70 -8.37 -5.44
C ASP A 124 0.52 -7.64 -6.04
N ALA A 125 1.32 -6.99 -5.19
CA ALA A 125 2.41 -6.15 -5.64
C ALA A 125 3.46 -6.94 -6.45
N THR A 126 3.74 -8.19 -6.06
CA THR A 126 4.67 -9.07 -6.78
C THR A 126 4.11 -9.47 -8.15
N CYS A 127 2.80 -9.77 -8.24
CA CYS A 127 2.14 -10.09 -9.50
C CYS A 127 2.04 -8.87 -10.44
N LEU A 128 1.86 -7.67 -9.89
CA LEU A 128 1.77 -6.42 -10.66
C LEU A 128 3.13 -5.95 -11.19
N LEU A 129 4.22 -6.34 -10.54
CA LEU A 129 5.57 -5.92 -10.89
C LEU A 129 6.13 -6.79 -12.03
N THR A 130 5.61 -6.59 -13.25
CA THR A 130 5.97 -7.37 -14.46
C THR A 130 7.02 -6.70 -15.33
N GLU A 131 7.20 -5.40 -15.23
CA GLU A 131 8.16 -4.57 -15.95
C GLU A 131 8.59 -3.37 -15.07
N PRO A 132 9.70 -2.66 -15.42
CA PRO A 132 10.09 -1.46 -14.68
C PRO A 132 8.97 -0.42 -14.67
N THR A 133 8.76 0.21 -13.53
CA THR A 133 7.72 1.21 -13.32
C THR A 133 8.22 2.64 -13.62
N VAL A 134 7.34 3.63 -13.51
CA VAL A 134 7.72 5.05 -13.61
C VAL A 134 8.50 5.56 -12.38
N TYR A 135 8.56 4.77 -11.31
CA TYR A 135 9.30 5.13 -10.10
C TYR A 135 10.78 4.80 -10.29
N ASP A 136 11.63 5.80 -10.18
CA ASP A 136 13.09 5.61 -10.19
C ASP A 136 13.59 4.82 -8.98
N GLU A 137 12.81 4.79 -7.90
CA GLU A 137 13.08 4.02 -6.68
C GLU A 137 11.79 3.74 -5.91
N ILE A 138 11.65 2.52 -5.41
CA ILE A 138 10.65 2.11 -4.40
C ILE A 138 11.40 1.81 -3.11
N VAL A 139 10.95 2.38 -1.97
CA VAL A 139 11.62 2.19 -0.66
C VAL A 139 10.77 1.32 0.25
N ILE A 140 11.40 0.31 0.83
CA ILE A 140 10.80 -0.61 1.80
C ILE A 140 11.67 -0.64 3.05
N GLU A 141 11.06 -0.41 4.21
CA GLU A 141 11.66 -0.69 5.52
C GLU A 141 11.12 -2.03 6.05
N GLN A 142 12.01 -2.90 6.55
CA GLN A 142 11.66 -4.22 7.06
C GLN A 142 12.48 -4.55 8.31
N GLY A 143 11.78 -4.86 9.42
CA GLY A 143 12.43 -5.35 10.64
C GLY A 143 12.87 -6.81 10.50
N THR A 144 14.04 -7.15 11.05
CA THR A 144 14.54 -8.54 11.01
C THR A 144 13.86 -9.45 12.02
N ASP A 145 13.33 -8.89 13.10
CA ASP A 145 12.64 -9.61 14.18
C ASP A 145 11.11 -9.55 14.01
N ASP A 146 10.65 -9.15 12.80
CA ASP A 146 9.23 -9.12 12.45
C ASP A 146 8.67 -10.55 12.37
N GLU A 147 7.76 -10.88 13.27
CA GLU A 147 7.16 -12.23 13.39
C GLU A 147 6.35 -12.64 12.15
N PHE A 148 6.00 -11.70 11.29
CA PHE A 148 5.23 -11.95 10.06
C PHE A 148 6.09 -12.05 8.81
N LEU A 149 7.41 -11.80 8.92
CA LEU A 149 8.33 -11.70 7.79
C LEU A 149 8.24 -12.92 6.86
N GLU A 150 8.32 -14.12 7.42
CA GLU A 150 8.36 -15.37 6.67
C GLU A 150 6.99 -15.78 6.10
N ASP A 151 5.93 -15.70 6.92
CA ASP A 151 4.64 -16.29 6.58
C ASP A 151 3.70 -15.34 5.81
N GLN A 152 3.85 -14.01 5.99
CA GLN A 152 2.88 -13.04 5.51
C GLN A 152 3.48 -12.00 4.54
N LEU A 153 4.72 -11.52 4.78
CA LEU A 153 5.21 -10.32 4.12
C LEU A 153 5.88 -10.59 2.78
N SER A 154 6.67 -11.67 2.65
CA SER A 154 7.33 -12.11 1.39
C SER A 154 8.23 -11.02 0.78
N THR A 155 9.02 -10.32 1.61
CA THR A 155 9.88 -9.21 1.18
C THR A 155 10.94 -9.66 0.18
N ASP A 156 11.50 -10.85 0.35
CA ASP A 156 12.48 -11.48 -0.53
C ASP A 156 11.89 -11.79 -1.92
N VAL A 157 10.64 -12.29 -1.97
CA VAL A 157 9.97 -12.64 -3.24
C VAL A 157 9.78 -11.41 -4.11
N PHE A 158 9.32 -10.30 -3.53
CA PHE A 158 9.15 -9.03 -4.23
C PHE A 158 10.50 -8.45 -4.68
N SER A 159 11.52 -8.46 -3.82
CA SER A 159 12.86 -7.96 -4.12
C SER A 159 13.52 -8.76 -5.26
N ASN A 160 13.36 -10.08 -5.26
CA ASN A 160 13.84 -10.94 -6.34
C ASN A 160 13.12 -10.66 -7.66
N GLN A 161 11.80 -10.45 -7.64
CA GLN A 161 11.04 -10.06 -8.82
C GLN A 161 11.48 -8.70 -9.36
N ALA A 162 11.68 -7.70 -8.49
CA ALA A 162 12.19 -6.38 -8.86
C ALA A 162 13.57 -6.47 -9.54
N THR A 163 14.49 -7.22 -8.94
CA THR A 163 15.83 -7.46 -9.50
C THR A 163 15.76 -8.09 -10.88
N LYS A 164 14.91 -9.10 -11.06
CA LYS A 164 14.74 -9.82 -12.32
C LYS A 164 14.31 -8.91 -13.48
N ILE A 165 13.48 -7.92 -13.22
CA ILE A 165 12.98 -7.00 -14.24
C ILE A 165 13.77 -5.68 -14.31
N GLY A 166 14.74 -5.46 -13.43
CA GLY A 166 15.56 -4.23 -13.38
C GLY A 166 14.85 -3.03 -12.71
N GLN A 167 13.83 -3.28 -11.89
CA GLN A 167 13.23 -2.22 -11.06
C GLN A 167 14.10 -1.95 -9.83
N ASN A 168 14.45 -0.68 -9.61
CA ASN A 168 15.16 -0.27 -8.41
C ASN A 168 14.23 -0.30 -7.19
N VAL A 169 14.52 -1.20 -6.26
CA VAL A 169 13.85 -1.33 -4.97
C VAL A 169 14.92 -1.32 -3.87
N THR A 170 14.86 -0.35 -3.00
CA THR A 170 15.71 -0.28 -1.81
C THR A 170 14.99 -0.95 -0.64
N VAL A 171 15.48 -2.09 -0.19
CA VAL A 171 15.00 -2.78 1.01
C VAL A 171 15.99 -2.54 2.14
N ASN A 172 15.59 -1.75 3.13
CA ASN A 172 16.36 -1.49 4.34
C ASN A 172 15.97 -2.51 5.42
N MET A 173 16.79 -3.54 5.59
CA MET A 173 16.61 -4.49 6.69
C MET A 173 17.12 -3.87 8.00
N ARG A 174 16.24 -3.72 8.99
CA ARG A 174 16.52 -3.08 10.28
C ARG A 174 16.64 -4.13 11.37
N GLU A 175 17.88 -4.35 11.80
CA GLU A 175 18.21 -5.38 12.79
C GLU A 175 17.52 -5.12 14.13
N GLY A 176 16.89 -6.16 14.71
CA GLY A 176 16.23 -6.12 16.01
C GLY A 176 14.89 -5.40 16.07
N PHE A 177 14.36 -4.94 14.94
CA PHE A 177 13.03 -4.33 14.88
C PHE A 177 11.97 -5.38 14.53
N ASP A 178 10.85 -5.30 15.24
CA ASP A 178 9.63 -6.11 15.07
C ASP A 178 8.58 -5.42 14.19
N HIS A 179 7.34 -5.94 14.19
CA HIS A 179 6.20 -5.38 13.42
C HIS A 179 5.50 -4.19 14.10
N SER A 180 6.07 -3.63 15.15
CA SER A 180 5.41 -2.64 16.00
C SER A 180 5.46 -1.21 15.47
N TYR A 181 4.64 -0.33 16.09
CA TYR A 181 4.69 1.11 15.81
C TYR A 181 6.00 1.78 16.26
N HIS A 182 6.80 1.15 17.14
CA HIS A 182 8.14 1.63 17.48
C HIS A 182 9.07 1.58 16.27
N PHE A 183 8.97 0.53 15.46
CA PHE A 183 9.68 0.43 14.19
C PHE A 183 9.33 1.60 13.26
N ILE A 184 8.02 1.85 13.04
CA ILE A 184 7.57 2.96 12.20
C ILE A 184 8.09 4.30 12.76
N ALA A 185 7.96 4.53 14.06
CA ALA A 185 8.38 5.78 14.71
C ALA A 185 9.89 6.05 14.54
N ALA A 186 10.70 4.98 14.48
CA ALA A 186 12.15 5.11 14.31
C ALA A 186 12.57 5.57 12.91
N PHE A 187 11.79 5.26 11.86
CA PHE A 187 12.19 5.48 10.48
C PHE A 187 11.21 6.31 9.64
N ILE A 188 10.10 6.78 10.20
CA ILE A 188 9.09 7.56 9.45
C ILE A 188 9.67 8.89 8.92
N GLU A 189 10.64 9.48 9.60
CA GLU A 189 11.29 10.70 9.15
C GLU A 189 12.00 10.49 7.81
N ASP A 190 12.70 9.37 7.62
CA ASP A 190 13.38 9.03 6.38
C ASP A 190 12.39 8.96 5.21
N HIS A 191 11.21 8.36 5.43
CA HIS A 191 10.15 8.28 4.43
C HIS A 191 9.54 9.65 4.11
N VAL A 192 9.30 10.49 5.13
CA VAL A 192 8.82 11.88 4.92
C VAL A 192 9.83 12.69 4.10
N GLN A 193 11.12 12.56 4.40
CA GLN A 193 12.18 13.23 3.65
C GLN A 193 12.28 12.71 2.20
N PHE A 194 12.20 11.39 2.00
CA PHE A 194 12.16 10.77 0.67
C PHE A 194 11.01 11.31 -0.17
N HIS A 195 9.78 11.23 0.33
CA HIS A 195 8.61 11.73 -0.38
C HIS A 195 8.65 13.24 -0.61
N GLY A 196 9.08 14.01 0.39
CA GLY A 196 9.24 15.46 0.28
C GLY A 196 10.26 15.87 -0.77
N GLY A 197 11.35 15.11 -0.91
CA GLY A 197 12.34 15.31 -1.98
C GLY A 197 11.76 15.06 -3.37
N LYS A 198 11.06 13.93 -3.56
CA LYS A 198 10.43 13.57 -4.83
C LYS A 198 9.33 14.56 -5.25
N LEU A 199 8.48 14.99 -4.30
CA LEU A 199 7.44 15.99 -4.55
C LEU A 199 8.02 17.35 -4.96
N ARG A 200 9.04 17.83 -4.28
CA ARG A 200 9.73 19.08 -4.66
C ARG A 200 10.34 19.02 -6.05
N ALA A 201 11.07 17.94 -6.35
CA ALA A 201 11.67 17.77 -7.67
C ALA A 201 10.62 17.70 -8.80
N LYS A 202 9.45 17.09 -8.55
CA LYS A 202 8.35 17.08 -9.51
C LYS A 202 7.75 18.44 -9.70
N LEU A 203 7.56 19.21 -8.62
CA LEU A 203 7.03 20.57 -8.66
C LEU A 203 7.94 21.51 -9.45
N GLU A 204 9.25 21.47 -9.21
CA GLU A 204 10.24 22.27 -9.93
C GLU A 204 10.22 21.99 -11.43
N LYS A 205 10.10 20.71 -11.82
CA LYS A 205 9.96 20.34 -13.24
C LYS A 205 8.70 20.91 -13.87
N LEU A 206 7.57 20.94 -13.17
CA LEU A 206 6.31 21.50 -13.69
C LEU A 206 6.38 23.02 -13.85
N GLN A 207 7.15 23.72 -13.00
CA GLN A 207 7.30 25.17 -13.06
C GLN A 207 8.32 25.63 -14.12
N SER A 208 9.13 24.70 -14.66
CA SER A 208 10.15 25.01 -15.68
C SER A 208 9.67 24.82 -17.12
N ILE A 209 8.42 24.39 -17.32
CA ILE A 209 7.74 24.23 -18.61
C ILE A 209 6.84 25.42 -18.88
#